data_6bcf447515630c7a8705069b1e2c2d85
#
_entry.id   6bcf447515630c7a8705069b1e2c2d85
#
_cell.length_a   1.000
_cell.length_b   1.000
_cell.length_c   1.000
_cell.angle_alpha   90.00
_cell.angle_beta   90.00
_cell.angle_gamma   90.00
#
_symmetry.space_group_name_H-M   'P 1'
#
loop_
_entity.id
_entity.type
_entity.pdbx_description
1 polymer ?
#
loop_
_entity_poly.entity_id
_entity_poly.type
_entity_poly.pdbx_seq_one_letter_code
_entity_poly.pdbx_strand_id
1 'polypeptide(L)'
;MKRMHECLDHMDEGIGRVSEIFPDLPVQEVVLTRLLLLVGGTLLGELESKLKPYGLNDSDFRTLMMIYSSPTGSATPTELCEYAQQGATNMTRIANVLVKGGLITRATSAEDRRRVVLSITTAGKRLVRKILPPLFPNVHGAFASLSAADKRTLDRLLRQIAVNIDTLTQPDAGP
;
A
#
# COMPACT_ATOMS: atom_id res chain seq x y z
N MET A 1 -15.58 -19.30 -2.50
CA MET A 1 -14.54 -18.64 -1.68
C MET A 1 -14.73 -19.12 -0.24
N LYS A 2 -13.70 -19.70 0.39
CA LYS A 2 -13.77 -20.08 1.81
C LYS A 2 -14.06 -18.84 2.67
N ARG A 3 -14.81 -18.99 3.75
CA ARG A 3 -15.06 -17.87 4.67
C ARG A 3 -13.74 -17.52 5.38
N MET A 4 -13.51 -16.25 5.68
CA MET A 4 -12.30 -15.77 6.38
C MET A 4 -12.02 -16.57 7.66
N HIS A 5 -13.04 -16.90 8.41
CA HIS A 5 -13.02 -17.73 9.61
C HIS A 5 -12.37 -19.13 9.36
N GLU A 6 -12.77 -19.83 8.28
CA GLU A 6 -12.16 -21.11 7.90
C GLU A 6 -10.66 -20.97 7.54
N CYS A 7 -10.27 -19.80 7.00
CA CYS A 7 -8.86 -19.51 6.72
C CYS A 7 -8.05 -19.29 7.98
N LEU A 8 -8.64 -18.64 8.99
CA LEU A 8 -8.00 -18.41 10.29
C LEU A 8 -7.80 -19.73 11.03
N ASP A 9 -8.84 -20.57 11.13
CA ASP A 9 -8.77 -21.88 11.78
C ASP A 9 -7.68 -22.76 11.14
N HIS A 10 -7.66 -22.82 9.80
CA HIS A 10 -6.65 -23.58 9.08
C HIS A 10 -5.22 -23.06 9.26
N MET A 11 -5.07 -21.74 9.35
CA MET A 11 -3.79 -21.10 9.65
C MET A 11 -3.29 -21.49 11.03
N ASP A 12 -4.14 -21.42 12.04
CA ASP A 12 -3.77 -21.73 13.45
C ASP A 12 -3.40 -23.21 13.60
N GLU A 13 -4.18 -24.13 13.02
CA GLU A 13 -3.83 -25.55 12.95
C GLU A 13 -2.48 -25.81 12.24
N GLY A 14 -2.23 -25.09 11.15
CA GLY A 14 -0.98 -25.23 10.39
C GLY A 14 0.24 -24.79 11.20
N ILE A 15 0.13 -23.64 11.87
CA ILE A 15 1.20 -23.11 12.73
C ILE A 15 1.42 -24.05 13.93
N GLY A 16 0.36 -24.60 14.54
CA GLY A 16 0.46 -25.58 15.61
C GLY A 16 1.29 -26.81 15.20
N ARG A 17 0.99 -27.41 14.05
CA ARG A 17 1.78 -28.54 13.51
C ARG A 17 3.25 -28.21 13.26
N VAL A 18 3.53 -26.99 12.77
CA VAL A 18 4.92 -26.56 12.53
C VAL A 18 5.67 -26.35 13.85
N SER A 19 5.02 -25.83 14.89
CA SER A 19 5.64 -25.65 16.22
C SER A 19 6.02 -26.96 16.91
N GLU A 20 5.32 -28.06 16.60
CA GLU A 20 5.71 -29.39 17.07
C GLU A 20 7.03 -29.89 16.44
N ILE A 21 7.31 -29.46 15.21
CA ILE A 21 8.53 -29.82 14.47
C ILE A 21 9.69 -28.88 14.83
N PHE A 22 9.40 -27.61 15.09
CA PHE A 22 10.37 -26.55 15.38
C PHE A 22 10.09 -25.94 16.74
N PRO A 23 10.64 -26.48 17.84
CA PRO A 23 10.36 -26.01 19.21
C PRO A 23 10.74 -24.54 19.47
N ASP A 24 11.71 -24.00 18.72
CA ASP A 24 12.15 -22.61 18.83
C ASP A 24 11.36 -21.63 17.92
N LEU A 25 10.27 -22.12 17.30
CA LEU A 25 9.44 -21.25 16.44
C LEU A 25 8.83 -20.12 17.29
N PRO A 26 9.01 -18.85 16.90
CA PRO A 26 8.35 -17.73 17.57
C PRO A 26 6.87 -17.67 17.16
N VAL A 27 6.08 -18.58 17.75
CA VAL A 27 4.69 -18.88 17.33
C VAL A 27 3.84 -17.62 17.27
N GLN A 28 3.93 -16.76 18.28
CA GLN A 28 3.09 -15.55 18.34
C GLN A 28 3.43 -14.56 17.23
N GLU A 29 4.72 -14.35 16.93
CA GLU A 29 5.19 -13.47 15.86
C GLU A 29 4.83 -14.04 14.50
N VAL A 30 4.88 -15.35 14.33
CA VAL A 30 4.45 -16.03 13.09
C VAL A 30 2.95 -15.86 12.89
N VAL A 31 2.11 -16.03 13.91
CA VAL A 31 0.67 -15.79 13.84
C VAL A 31 0.40 -14.34 13.43
N LEU A 32 1.02 -13.37 14.11
CA LEU A 32 0.85 -11.95 13.81
C LEU A 32 1.27 -11.61 12.37
N THR A 33 2.40 -12.16 11.91
CA THR A 33 2.87 -11.98 10.53
C THR A 33 1.86 -12.53 9.53
N ARG A 34 1.35 -13.74 9.76
CA ARG A 34 0.35 -14.36 8.88
C ARG A 34 -0.96 -13.59 8.86
N LEU A 35 -1.42 -13.07 10.01
CA LEU A 35 -2.61 -12.22 10.10
C LEU A 35 -2.44 -10.93 9.31
N LEU A 36 -1.29 -10.25 9.44
CA LEU A 36 -1.00 -9.03 8.68
C LEU A 36 -1.03 -9.27 7.17
N LEU A 37 -0.41 -10.37 6.71
CA LEU A 37 -0.41 -10.76 5.29
C LEU A 37 -1.82 -11.11 4.78
N LEU A 38 -2.59 -11.86 5.56
CA LEU A 38 -3.95 -12.26 5.19
C LEU A 38 -4.89 -11.06 5.09
N VAL A 39 -4.90 -10.21 6.12
CA VAL A 39 -5.74 -9.01 6.17
C VAL A 39 -5.31 -8.02 5.09
N GLY A 40 -4.02 -7.75 4.98
CA GLY A 40 -3.47 -6.85 3.97
C GLY A 40 -3.77 -7.31 2.56
N GLY A 41 -3.56 -8.60 2.26
CA GLY A 41 -3.88 -9.18 0.95
C GLY A 41 -5.37 -9.12 0.60
N THR A 42 -6.25 -9.32 1.58
CA THR A 42 -7.69 -9.22 1.37
C THR A 42 -8.12 -7.78 1.07
N LEU A 43 -7.64 -6.81 1.85
CA LEU A 43 -7.93 -5.39 1.62
C LEU A 43 -7.38 -4.91 0.27
N LEU A 44 -6.19 -5.36 -0.09
CA LEU A 44 -5.57 -5.06 -1.38
C LEU A 44 -6.39 -5.64 -2.54
N GLY A 45 -6.82 -6.90 -2.45
CA GLY A 45 -7.67 -7.54 -3.48
C GLY A 45 -8.98 -6.82 -3.69
N GLU A 46 -9.62 -6.33 -2.62
CA GLU A 46 -10.82 -5.49 -2.70
C GLU A 46 -10.56 -4.17 -3.43
N LEU A 47 -9.45 -3.50 -3.11
CA LEU A 47 -9.03 -2.29 -3.81
C LEU A 47 -8.79 -2.57 -5.30
N GLU A 48 -8.01 -3.57 -5.65
CA GLU A 48 -7.68 -3.92 -7.03
C GLU A 48 -8.93 -4.28 -7.83
N SER A 49 -9.93 -4.94 -7.23
CA SER A 49 -11.20 -5.20 -7.88
C SER A 49 -11.93 -3.93 -8.34
N LYS A 50 -11.79 -2.85 -7.57
CA LYS A 50 -12.37 -1.53 -7.89
C LYS A 50 -11.52 -0.73 -8.89
N LEU A 51 -10.22 -1.00 -8.95
CA LEU A 51 -9.30 -0.33 -9.88
C LEU A 51 -9.31 -0.95 -11.28
N LYS A 52 -9.58 -2.26 -11.37
CA LYS A 52 -9.58 -3.04 -12.61
C LYS A 52 -10.40 -2.41 -13.76
N PRO A 53 -11.61 -1.86 -13.56
CA PRO A 53 -12.38 -1.21 -14.62
C PRO A 53 -11.72 0.03 -15.22
N TYR A 54 -10.72 0.58 -14.54
CA TYR A 54 -9.97 1.77 -14.97
C TYR A 54 -8.59 1.43 -15.56
N GLY A 55 -8.26 0.12 -15.64
CA GLY A 55 -6.96 -0.36 -16.11
C GLY A 55 -5.80 -0.02 -15.17
N LEU A 56 -6.09 0.20 -13.88
CA LEU A 56 -5.11 0.52 -12.85
C LEU A 56 -4.93 -0.65 -11.87
N ASN A 57 -3.73 -0.78 -11.33
CA ASN A 57 -3.42 -1.60 -10.17
C ASN A 57 -3.16 -0.72 -8.92
N ASP A 58 -2.90 -1.36 -7.78
CA ASP A 58 -2.58 -0.65 -6.52
C ASP A 58 -1.42 0.34 -6.66
N SER A 59 -0.31 -0.08 -7.28
CA SER A 59 0.88 0.78 -7.42
C SER A 59 0.59 2.01 -8.29
N ASP A 60 -0.19 1.83 -9.37
CA ASP A 60 -0.59 2.93 -10.24
C ASP A 60 -1.48 3.92 -9.48
N PHE A 61 -2.46 3.40 -8.74
CA PHE A 61 -3.40 4.23 -7.97
C PHE A 61 -2.73 4.92 -6.78
N ARG A 62 -1.86 4.23 -6.05
CA ARG A 62 -1.08 4.80 -4.94
C ARG A 62 -0.22 5.96 -5.42
N THR A 63 0.47 5.80 -6.55
CA THR A 63 1.27 6.87 -7.17
C THR A 63 0.39 8.06 -7.57
N LEU A 64 -0.78 7.79 -8.20
CA LEU A 64 -1.74 8.84 -8.53
C LEU A 64 -2.23 9.59 -7.27
N MET A 65 -2.50 8.86 -6.18
CA MET A 65 -2.90 9.43 -4.90
C MET A 65 -1.81 10.30 -4.27
N MET A 66 -0.54 9.89 -4.34
CA MET A 66 0.58 10.70 -3.85
C MET A 66 0.68 12.03 -4.59
N ILE A 67 0.56 12.02 -5.92
CA ILE A 67 0.54 13.25 -6.72
C ILE A 67 -0.72 14.08 -6.39
N TYR A 68 -1.88 13.44 -6.25
CA TYR A 68 -3.14 14.12 -5.92
C TYR A 68 -3.10 14.84 -4.57
N SER A 69 -2.51 14.20 -3.56
CA SER A 69 -2.43 14.72 -2.19
C SER A 69 -1.26 15.66 -1.93
N SER A 70 -0.33 15.80 -2.89
CA SER A 70 0.77 16.75 -2.76
C SER A 70 0.25 18.21 -2.76
N PRO A 71 0.91 19.13 -2.05
CA PRO A 71 0.45 20.53 -1.95
C PRO A 71 0.29 21.23 -3.30
N THR A 72 1.14 20.87 -4.27
CA THR A 72 1.15 21.45 -5.61
C THR A 72 0.35 20.64 -6.65
N GLY A 73 -0.13 19.45 -6.27
CA GLY A 73 -0.68 18.50 -7.24
C GLY A 73 0.36 17.91 -8.20
N SER A 74 1.64 17.94 -7.79
CA SER A 74 2.76 17.43 -8.58
C SER A 74 3.85 16.82 -7.70
N ALA A 75 4.69 15.97 -8.30
CA ALA A 75 5.84 15.35 -7.65
C ALA A 75 6.89 14.95 -8.71
N THR A 76 8.13 14.80 -8.31
CA THR A 76 9.17 14.23 -9.16
C THR A 76 9.17 12.70 -9.08
N PRO A 77 9.67 11.98 -10.12
CA PRO A 77 9.83 10.53 -10.06
C PRO A 77 10.70 10.07 -8.89
N THR A 78 11.71 10.83 -8.49
CA THR A 78 12.59 10.53 -7.36
C THR A 78 11.81 10.53 -6.05
N GLU A 79 11.07 11.60 -5.76
CA GLU A 79 10.21 11.68 -4.57
C GLU A 79 9.19 10.53 -4.55
N LEU A 80 8.61 10.20 -5.70
CA LEU A 80 7.65 9.09 -5.78
C LEU A 80 8.30 7.72 -5.54
N CYS A 81 9.54 7.49 -5.99
CA CYS A 81 10.27 6.26 -5.69
C CYS A 81 10.51 6.10 -4.19
N GLU A 82 10.96 7.17 -3.52
CA GLU A 82 11.25 7.17 -2.09
C GLU A 82 9.99 6.86 -1.27
N TYR A 83 8.91 7.61 -1.49
CA TYR A 83 7.67 7.45 -0.71
C TYR A 83 6.84 6.22 -1.07
N ALA A 84 6.87 5.77 -2.33
CA ALA A 84 6.12 4.59 -2.76
C ALA A 84 6.90 3.27 -2.54
N GLN A 85 8.15 3.34 -2.09
CA GLN A 85 9.06 2.19 -1.99
C GLN A 85 9.15 1.40 -3.32
N GLN A 86 9.22 2.13 -4.43
CA GLN A 86 9.25 1.58 -5.78
C GLN A 86 10.60 1.84 -6.44
N GLY A 87 11.15 0.81 -7.09
CA GLY A 87 12.34 1.00 -7.92
C GLY A 87 12.08 1.89 -9.13
N ALA A 88 13.12 2.60 -9.60
CA ALA A 88 13.04 3.55 -10.71
C ALA A 88 12.41 2.97 -12.00
N THR A 89 12.72 1.71 -12.31
CA THR A 89 12.16 1.01 -13.49
C THR A 89 10.64 0.87 -13.37
N ASN A 90 10.13 0.45 -12.21
CA ASN A 90 8.70 0.31 -12.00
C ASN A 90 8.01 1.69 -11.97
N MET A 91 8.63 2.70 -11.37
CA MET A 91 8.11 4.07 -11.37
C MET A 91 7.99 4.63 -12.79
N THR A 92 8.97 4.33 -13.67
CA THR A 92 8.88 4.71 -15.10
C THR A 92 7.70 4.05 -15.78
N ARG A 93 7.45 2.76 -15.54
CA ARG A 93 6.27 2.04 -16.05
C ARG A 93 4.97 2.67 -15.56
N ILE A 94 4.88 2.91 -14.24
CA ILE A 94 3.70 3.52 -13.60
C ILE A 94 3.42 4.90 -14.20
N ALA A 95 4.44 5.76 -14.28
CA ALA A 95 4.29 7.09 -14.87
C ALA A 95 3.80 7.02 -16.32
N ASN A 96 4.32 6.09 -17.13
CA ASN A 96 3.87 5.90 -18.51
C ASN A 96 2.40 5.44 -18.60
N VAL A 97 1.97 4.53 -17.72
CA VAL A 97 0.56 4.10 -17.62
C VAL A 97 -0.34 5.29 -17.30
N LEU A 98 0.00 6.08 -16.29
CA LEU A 98 -0.79 7.22 -15.86
C LEU A 98 -0.82 8.36 -16.92
N VAL A 99 0.30 8.61 -17.59
CA VAL A 99 0.38 9.59 -18.70
C VAL A 99 -0.46 9.11 -19.89
N LYS A 100 -0.33 7.84 -20.30
CA LYS A 100 -1.13 7.26 -21.38
C LYS A 100 -2.63 7.30 -21.09
N GLY A 101 -3.00 7.12 -19.81
CA GLY A 101 -4.37 7.27 -19.35
C GLY A 101 -4.85 8.72 -19.25
N GLY A 102 -4.00 9.72 -19.52
CA GLY A 102 -4.32 11.14 -19.39
C GLY A 102 -4.57 11.59 -17.96
N LEU A 103 -4.14 10.81 -16.95
CA LEU A 103 -4.37 11.07 -15.53
C LEU A 103 -3.34 12.01 -14.92
N ILE A 104 -2.14 11.98 -15.46
CA ILE A 104 -1.05 12.92 -15.15
C ILE A 104 -0.42 13.44 -16.42
N THR A 105 0.30 14.56 -16.31
CA THR A 105 1.22 15.07 -17.34
C THR A 105 2.66 14.91 -16.89
N ARG A 106 3.57 14.86 -17.85
CA ARG A 106 5.01 14.88 -17.63
C ARG A 106 5.59 16.11 -18.31
N ALA A 107 6.29 16.94 -17.57
CA ALA A 107 6.98 18.11 -18.09
C ALA A 107 8.36 18.25 -17.46
N THR A 108 9.26 18.97 -18.11
CA THR A 108 10.50 19.43 -17.47
C THR A 108 10.19 20.63 -16.57
N SER A 109 10.87 20.73 -15.42
CA SER A 109 10.72 21.88 -14.53
C SER A 109 11.14 23.17 -15.25
N ALA A 110 10.41 24.24 -15.00
CA ALA A 110 10.76 25.58 -15.49
C ALA A 110 12.05 26.12 -14.82
N GLU A 111 12.31 25.70 -13.58
CA GLU A 111 13.45 26.13 -12.77
C GLU A 111 14.71 25.33 -13.07
N ASP A 112 14.54 24.01 -13.35
CA ASP A 112 15.66 23.12 -13.69
C ASP A 112 15.25 22.14 -14.80
N ARG A 113 15.74 22.39 -16.01
CA ARG A 113 15.45 21.57 -17.21
C ARG A 113 15.91 20.11 -17.09
N ARG A 114 16.69 19.75 -16.06
CA ARG A 114 17.11 18.37 -15.79
C ARG A 114 16.07 17.61 -14.95
N ARG A 115 15.17 18.32 -14.29
CA ARG A 115 14.15 17.72 -13.44
C ARG A 115 12.85 17.47 -14.19
N VAL A 116 12.38 16.24 -14.16
CA VAL A 116 11.05 15.86 -14.64
C VAL A 116 10.04 16.06 -13.51
N VAL A 117 8.89 16.65 -13.83
CA VAL A 117 7.78 16.84 -12.91
C VAL A 117 6.55 16.12 -13.48
N LEU A 118 5.90 15.35 -12.64
CA LEU A 118 4.63 14.67 -12.92
C LEU A 118 3.52 15.44 -12.21
N SER A 119 2.52 15.90 -12.95
CA SER A 119 1.43 16.72 -12.39
C SER A 119 0.09 16.09 -12.68
N ILE A 120 -0.82 16.12 -11.71
CA ILE A 120 -2.16 15.56 -11.86
C ILE A 120 -3.01 16.41 -12.81
N THR A 121 -3.73 15.74 -13.70
CA THR A 121 -4.68 16.41 -14.62
C THR A 121 -6.06 16.58 -13.97
N THR A 122 -6.93 17.36 -14.61
CA THR A 122 -8.36 17.42 -14.26
C THR A 122 -9.03 16.04 -14.35
N ALA A 123 -8.63 15.23 -15.35
CA ALA A 123 -9.13 13.87 -15.50
C ALA A 123 -8.67 12.97 -14.35
N GLY A 124 -7.39 13.06 -13.93
CA GLY A 124 -6.85 12.36 -12.77
C GLY A 124 -7.60 12.73 -11.49
N LYS A 125 -7.80 14.02 -11.24
CA LYS A 125 -8.58 14.48 -10.08
C LYS A 125 -10.02 13.95 -10.07
N ARG A 126 -10.67 13.93 -11.22
CA ARG A 126 -12.02 13.35 -11.35
C ARG A 126 -12.04 11.86 -11.09
N LEU A 127 -11.04 11.12 -11.59
CA LEU A 127 -10.94 9.69 -11.37
C LEU A 127 -10.75 9.36 -9.88
N VAL A 128 -9.85 10.05 -9.19
CA VAL A 128 -9.66 9.87 -7.74
C VAL A 128 -10.97 10.10 -6.98
N ARG A 129 -11.68 11.20 -7.28
CA ARG A 129 -12.97 11.51 -6.65
C ARG A 129 -14.07 10.49 -6.97
N LYS A 130 -13.96 9.76 -8.07
CA LYS A 130 -14.90 8.70 -8.46
C LYS A 130 -14.57 7.37 -7.75
N ILE A 131 -13.29 7.04 -7.56
CA ILE A 131 -12.86 5.76 -7.00
C ILE A 131 -12.92 5.74 -5.46
N LEU A 132 -12.52 6.84 -4.79
CA LEU A 132 -12.38 6.85 -3.33
C LEU A 132 -13.70 6.64 -2.56
N PRO A 133 -14.80 7.37 -2.84
CA PRO A 133 -16.00 7.25 -2.03
C PRO A 133 -16.60 5.84 -1.99
N PRO A 134 -16.64 5.07 -3.08
CA PRO A 134 -17.08 3.68 -3.05
C PRO A 134 -16.25 2.72 -2.19
N LEU A 135 -15.01 3.11 -1.80
CA LEU A 135 -14.16 2.31 -0.93
C LEU A 135 -14.46 2.54 0.56
N PHE A 136 -15.01 3.71 0.92
CA PHE A 136 -15.21 4.10 2.32
C PHE A 136 -16.07 3.11 3.12
N PRO A 137 -17.20 2.59 2.62
CA PRO A 137 -18.00 1.62 3.36
C PRO A 137 -17.22 0.33 3.70
N ASN A 138 -16.43 -0.19 2.76
CA ASN A 138 -15.65 -1.40 2.96
C ASN A 138 -14.52 -1.17 3.98
N VAL A 139 -13.80 -0.04 3.86
CA VAL A 139 -12.77 0.34 4.83
C VAL A 139 -13.38 0.55 6.21
N HIS A 140 -14.51 1.27 6.29
CA HIS A 140 -15.20 1.47 7.57
C HIS A 140 -15.68 0.14 8.16
N GLY A 141 -16.28 -0.73 7.34
CA GLY A 141 -16.78 -2.04 7.74
C GLY A 141 -15.68 -2.95 8.29
N ALA A 142 -14.50 -2.96 7.69
CA ALA A 142 -13.36 -3.77 8.15
C ALA A 142 -12.93 -3.43 9.59
N PHE A 143 -13.16 -2.21 10.05
CA PHE A 143 -12.79 -1.74 11.39
C PHE A 143 -14.00 -1.41 12.28
N ALA A 144 -15.22 -1.81 11.89
CA ALA A 144 -16.43 -1.40 12.58
C ALA A 144 -16.55 -1.97 14.01
N SER A 145 -16.01 -3.17 14.25
CA SER A 145 -16.02 -3.83 15.57
C SER A 145 -14.98 -3.24 16.55
N LEU A 146 -14.02 -2.46 16.07
CA LEU A 146 -12.97 -1.89 16.91
C LEU A 146 -13.43 -0.56 17.53
N SER A 147 -13.24 -0.43 18.84
CA SER A 147 -13.43 0.84 19.53
C SER A 147 -12.41 1.90 19.05
N ALA A 148 -12.65 3.17 19.34
CA ALA A 148 -11.69 4.22 19.05
C ALA A 148 -10.34 4.03 19.79
N ALA A 149 -10.36 3.40 20.97
CA ALA A 149 -9.13 3.08 21.72
C ALA A 149 -8.35 1.96 21.03
N ASP A 150 -9.03 0.89 20.58
CA ASP A 150 -8.39 -0.22 19.86
C ASP A 150 -7.77 0.25 18.55
N LYS A 151 -8.46 1.11 17.79
CA LYS A 151 -7.92 1.68 16.56
C LYS A 151 -6.64 2.48 16.80
N ARG A 152 -6.57 3.29 17.87
CA ARG A 152 -5.34 4.00 18.24
C ARG A 152 -4.22 3.06 18.66
N THR A 153 -4.56 2.00 19.41
CA THR A 153 -3.59 0.99 19.83
C THR A 153 -3.02 0.25 18.62
N LEU A 154 -3.88 -0.19 17.71
CA LEU A 154 -3.50 -0.85 16.46
C LEU A 154 -2.60 0.04 15.60
N ASP A 155 -2.98 1.32 15.38
CA ASP A 155 -2.14 2.27 14.64
C ASP A 155 -0.75 2.39 15.24
N ARG A 156 -0.65 2.58 16.56
CA ARG A 156 0.63 2.67 17.26
C ARG A 156 1.49 1.41 17.09
N LEU A 157 0.89 0.22 17.26
CA LEU A 157 1.61 -1.06 17.15
C LEU A 157 2.07 -1.32 15.72
N LEU A 158 1.23 -1.06 14.72
CA LEU A 158 1.62 -1.23 13.31
C LEU A 158 2.77 -0.29 12.92
N ARG A 159 2.77 0.96 13.42
CA ARG A 159 3.90 1.88 13.20
C ARG A 159 5.19 1.39 13.84
N GLN A 160 5.14 0.82 15.06
CA GLN A 160 6.31 0.22 15.70
C GLN A 160 6.86 -0.94 14.88
N ILE A 161 6.00 -1.84 14.40
CA ILE A 161 6.41 -2.96 13.54
C ILE A 161 7.05 -2.45 12.24
N ALA A 162 6.46 -1.43 11.60
CA ALA A 162 7.00 -0.85 10.37
C ALA A 162 8.42 -0.29 10.57
N VAL A 163 8.66 0.45 11.67
CA VAL A 163 9.99 0.97 12.02
C VAL A 163 10.98 -0.16 12.29
N ASN A 164 10.56 -1.21 13.02
CA ASN A 164 11.43 -2.35 13.28
C ASN A 164 11.84 -3.09 11.99
N ILE A 165 10.90 -3.28 11.06
CA ILE A 165 11.19 -3.90 9.75
C ILE A 165 12.19 -3.05 8.97
N ASP A 166 12.03 -1.73 8.96
CA ASP A 166 12.95 -0.82 8.28
C ASP A 166 14.37 -0.97 8.83
N THR A 167 14.52 -1.04 10.14
CA THR A 167 15.82 -1.27 10.81
C THR A 167 16.44 -2.62 10.43
N LEU A 168 15.64 -3.68 10.29
CA LEU A 168 16.12 -5.02 9.92
C LEU A 168 16.53 -5.12 8.44
N THR A 169 15.96 -4.30 7.58
CA THR A 169 16.19 -4.33 6.13
C THR A 169 17.28 -3.36 5.65
N GLN A 170 17.72 -2.43 6.50
CA GLN A 170 18.88 -1.60 6.20
C GLN A 170 20.13 -2.46 6.40
N PRO A 171 20.97 -2.68 5.36
CA PRO A 171 22.26 -3.29 5.59
C PRO A 171 23.05 -2.41 6.57
N ASP A 172 23.64 -3.04 7.59
CA ASP A 172 24.54 -2.38 8.52
C ASP A 172 25.45 -1.42 7.74
N ALA A 173 25.25 -0.13 7.92
CA ALA A 173 26.26 0.85 7.61
C ALA A 173 27.38 0.58 8.63
N GLY A 174 28.23 -0.39 8.32
CA GLY A 174 29.41 -0.71 9.12
C GLY A 174 30.27 0.53 9.30
N PRO A 175 31.01 0.59 10.40
CA PRO A 175 31.81 1.75 10.77
C PRO A 175 32.88 2.08 9.75
#